data_be4da03bd30bd25e54f61d23bc5ba2e6
#
_entry.id   be4da03bd30bd25e54f61d23bc5ba2e6
#
_cell.length_a   1.000
_cell.length_b   1.000
_cell.length_c   1.000
_cell.angle_alpha   90.00
_cell.angle_beta   90.00
_cell.angle_gamma   90.00
#
_symmetry.space_group_name_H-M   'P 1'
#
loop_
_entity.id
_entity.type
_entity.pdbx_description
1 polymer ?
#
loop_
_entity_poly.entity_id
_entity_poly.type
_entity_poly.pdbx_seq_one_letter_code
_entity_poly.pdbx_strand_id
1 'polypeptide(L)'
;MVLLQSSCSTILAYVMQSNLLPSKILDGLDWVNRNFLWGSTDQAKKMHWVNWSKVTKPKNLGGLGLQIAKGRNTALLAKLNWRLHTKGNAPWSKVLKLKYCTRQRINSRNAARLSCFPTWKGLR
;
A
#
# COMPACT_ATOMS: atom_id res chain seq x y z
N MET A 1 -16.10 12.05 -6.00
CA MET A 1 -15.32 11.81 -4.77
C MET A 1 -15.64 10.45 -4.15
N VAL A 2 -16.91 10.18 -3.85
CA VAL A 2 -17.33 8.92 -3.22
C VAL A 2 -16.92 7.70 -4.03
N LEU A 3 -17.06 7.71 -5.36
CA LEU A 3 -16.67 6.61 -6.25
C LEU A 3 -15.17 6.29 -6.20
N LEU A 4 -14.31 7.30 -6.16
CA LEU A 4 -12.85 7.09 -6.01
C LEU A 4 -12.51 6.41 -4.69
N GLN A 5 -13.13 6.85 -3.60
CA GLN A 5 -12.89 6.28 -2.28
C GLN A 5 -13.50 4.89 -2.11
N SER A 6 -14.67 4.63 -2.67
CA SER A 6 -15.37 3.36 -2.50
C SER A 6 -14.90 2.27 -3.46
N SER A 7 -14.68 2.57 -4.71
CA SER A 7 -14.36 1.55 -5.73
C SER A 7 -12.85 1.39 -5.94
N CYS A 8 -12.17 2.42 -6.43
CA CYS A 8 -10.75 2.30 -6.78
C CYS A 8 -9.86 2.01 -5.58
N SER A 9 -10.18 2.61 -4.42
CA SER A 9 -9.38 2.38 -3.23
C SER A 9 -9.61 1.02 -2.56
N THR A 10 -10.79 0.44 -2.70
CA THR A 10 -11.13 -0.82 -2.01
C THR A 10 -10.57 -2.04 -2.72
N ILE A 11 -10.67 -2.10 -4.06
CA ILE A 11 -10.14 -3.22 -4.85
C ILE A 11 -8.65 -3.41 -4.60
N LEU A 12 -7.90 -2.32 -4.61
CA LEU A 12 -6.45 -2.34 -4.42
C LEU A 12 -6.01 -2.57 -2.98
N ALA A 13 -6.85 -2.20 -2.00
CA ALA A 13 -6.55 -2.40 -0.60
C ALA A 13 -6.31 -3.87 -0.26
N TYR A 14 -7.01 -4.79 -0.92
CA TYR A 14 -6.84 -6.22 -0.70
C TYR A 14 -5.41 -6.70 -1.02
N VAL A 15 -4.88 -6.31 -2.17
CA VAL A 15 -3.50 -6.65 -2.56
C VAL A 15 -2.47 -5.90 -1.72
N MET A 16 -2.73 -4.62 -1.42
CA MET A 16 -1.86 -3.77 -0.62
C MET A 16 -1.73 -4.21 0.85
N GLN A 17 -2.68 -4.97 1.38
CA GLN A 17 -2.64 -5.47 2.76
C GLN A 17 -1.57 -6.53 2.97
N SER A 18 -1.23 -7.29 1.94
CA SER A 18 -0.31 -8.42 2.05
C SER A 18 1.02 -8.21 1.31
N ASN A 19 1.06 -7.32 0.33
CA ASN A 19 2.21 -7.16 -0.56
C ASN A 19 2.74 -5.73 -0.57
N LEU A 20 4.08 -5.60 -0.53
CA LEU A 20 4.75 -4.35 -0.86
C LEU A 20 4.78 -4.19 -2.38
N LEU A 21 4.00 -3.24 -2.88
CA LEU A 21 3.92 -2.98 -4.31
C LEU A 21 5.12 -2.14 -4.79
N PRO A 22 5.66 -2.41 -5.99
CA PRO A 22 6.68 -1.58 -6.61
C PRO A 22 6.20 -0.14 -6.82
N SER A 23 7.12 0.84 -6.71
CA SER A 23 6.80 2.26 -6.89
C SER A 23 6.11 2.57 -8.21
N LYS A 24 6.55 1.93 -9.31
CA LYS A 24 5.93 2.10 -10.64
C LYS A 24 4.42 1.78 -10.65
N ILE A 25 4.00 0.74 -9.93
CA ILE A 25 2.58 0.36 -9.83
C ILE A 25 1.84 1.39 -8.97
N LEU A 26 2.42 1.82 -7.85
CA LEU A 26 1.81 2.82 -6.96
C LEU A 26 1.67 4.18 -7.67
N ASP A 27 2.67 4.60 -8.43
CA ASP A 27 2.63 5.83 -9.23
C ASP A 27 1.58 5.72 -10.35
N GLY A 28 1.46 4.54 -10.99
CA GLY A 28 0.41 4.26 -11.97
C GLY A 28 -1.00 4.35 -11.38
N LEU A 29 -1.19 3.87 -10.14
CA LEU A 29 -2.46 4.00 -9.43
C LEU A 29 -2.82 5.45 -9.11
N ASP A 30 -1.85 6.22 -8.66
CA ASP A 30 -2.04 7.65 -8.41
C ASP A 30 -2.34 8.41 -9.71
N TRP A 31 -1.74 8.00 -10.84
CA TRP A 31 -2.05 8.54 -12.16
C TRP A 31 -3.49 8.24 -12.59
N VAL A 32 -3.96 6.99 -12.43
CA VAL A 32 -5.35 6.61 -12.73
C VAL A 32 -6.34 7.39 -11.86
N ASN A 33 -6.09 7.47 -10.55
CA ASN A 33 -6.93 8.23 -9.63
C ASN A 33 -7.00 9.71 -10.00
N ARG A 34 -5.88 10.29 -10.43
CA ARG A 34 -5.78 11.67 -10.89
C ARG A 34 -6.60 11.90 -12.16
N ASN A 35 -6.42 11.04 -13.17
CA ASN A 35 -7.17 11.13 -14.42
C ASN A 35 -8.67 10.98 -14.20
N PHE A 36 -9.08 10.06 -13.34
CA PHE A 36 -10.47 9.89 -12.98
C PHE A 36 -11.04 11.15 -12.28
N LEU A 37 -10.30 11.75 -11.36
CA LEU A 37 -10.72 12.94 -10.63
C LEU A 37 -10.97 14.13 -11.59
N TRP A 38 -10.08 14.31 -12.56
CA TRP A 38 -10.16 15.40 -13.53
C TRP A 38 -11.01 15.06 -14.76
N GLY A 39 -11.52 13.81 -14.84
CA GLY A 39 -12.30 13.32 -15.97
C GLY A 39 -11.51 13.30 -17.28
N SER A 40 -10.21 13.01 -17.19
CA SER A 40 -9.36 12.80 -18.36
C SER A 40 -9.60 11.40 -18.93
N THR A 41 -9.85 11.33 -20.23
CA THR A 41 -9.95 10.08 -21.01
C THR A 41 -8.77 10.00 -21.98
N ASP A 42 -8.51 8.82 -22.53
CA ASP A 42 -7.42 8.62 -23.50
C ASP A 42 -7.55 9.53 -24.72
N GLN A 43 -8.80 9.87 -25.08
CA GLN A 43 -9.11 10.76 -26.23
C GLN A 43 -9.11 12.25 -25.88
N ALA A 44 -9.30 12.62 -24.61
CA ALA A 44 -9.39 14.00 -24.15
C ALA A 44 -8.65 14.22 -22.85
N LYS A 45 -7.40 14.67 -22.94
CA LYS A 45 -6.62 15.08 -21.77
C LYS A 45 -7.14 16.42 -21.25
N LYS A 46 -7.64 16.41 -20.01
CA LYS A 46 -8.04 17.63 -19.32
C LYS A 46 -6.89 18.22 -18.50
N MET A 47 -6.86 19.55 -18.40
CA MET A 47 -5.86 20.24 -17.61
C MET A 47 -6.05 19.95 -16.11
N HIS A 48 -4.95 19.62 -15.43
CA HIS A 48 -4.94 19.39 -13.98
C HIS A 48 -4.67 20.71 -13.26
N TRP A 49 -5.71 21.38 -12.79
CA TRP A 49 -5.65 22.71 -12.19
C TRP A 49 -4.90 22.77 -10.86
N VAL A 50 -4.87 21.67 -10.11
CA VAL A 50 -4.27 21.62 -8.77
C VAL A 50 -3.28 20.47 -8.70
N ASN A 51 -2.14 20.72 -8.05
CA ASN A 51 -1.13 19.70 -7.84
C ASN A 51 -1.69 18.56 -6.97
N TRP A 52 -1.38 17.31 -7.35
CA TRP A 52 -1.82 16.10 -6.65
C TRP A 52 -1.48 16.10 -5.16
N SER A 53 -0.32 16.64 -4.78
CA SER A 53 0.09 16.79 -3.39
C SER A 53 -0.81 17.71 -2.56
N LYS A 54 -1.48 18.69 -3.18
CA LYS A 54 -2.46 19.53 -2.50
C LYS A 54 -3.80 18.82 -2.37
N VAL A 55 -4.21 18.07 -3.40
CA VAL A 55 -5.46 17.30 -3.42
C VAL A 55 -5.46 16.20 -2.36
N THR A 56 -4.32 15.56 -2.14
CA THR A 56 -4.17 14.44 -1.20
C THR A 56 -4.01 14.87 0.27
N LYS A 57 -3.95 16.17 0.55
CA LYS A 57 -3.95 16.66 1.94
C LYS A 57 -5.24 16.29 2.66
N PRO A 58 -5.20 16.14 4.00
CA PRO A 58 -6.40 15.92 4.79
C PRO A 58 -7.38 17.11 4.66
N LYS A 59 -8.66 16.85 4.87
CA LYS A 59 -9.74 17.83 4.71
C LYS A 59 -9.57 19.07 5.58
N ASN A 60 -9.05 18.89 6.80
CA ASN A 60 -8.74 19.99 7.74
C ASN A 60 -7.64 20.94 7.24
N LEU A 61 -6.81 20.49 6.28
CA LEU A 61 -5.74 21.28 5.65
C LEU A 61 -6.10 21.72 4.23
N GLY A 62 -7.40 21.74 3.88
CA GLY A 62 -7.89 22.16 2.58
C GLY A 62 -7.73 21.16 1.44
N GLY A 63 -7.38 19.91 1.74
CA GLY A 63 -7.32 18.85 0.75
C GLY A 63 -8.63 18.06 0.65
N LEU A 64 -8.69 17.14 -0.31
CA LEU A 64 -9.84 16.25 -0.49
C LEU A 64 -9.79 14.98 0.39
N GLY A 65 -8.72 14.76 1.13
CA GLY A 65 -8.54 13.60 1.98
C GLY A 65 -8.31 12.30 1.21
N LEU A 66 -7.87 12.38 -0.04
CA LEU A 66 -7.47 11.22 -0.82
C LEU A 66 -6.10 10.73 -0.35
N GLN A 67 -5.98 9.44 -0.12
CA GLN A 67 -4.71 8.85 0.30
C GLN A 67 -3.83 8.56 -0.90
N ILE A 68 -2.55 8.95 -0.82
CA ILE A 68 -1.51 8.57 -1.78
C ILE A 68 -1.31 7.05 -1.70
N ALA A 69 -1.23 6.38 -2.86
CA ALA A 69 -1.12 4.93 -2.96
C ALA A 69 0.07 4.36 -2.15
N LYS A 70 1.22 5.02 -2.20
CA LYS A 70 2.42 4.65 -1.44
C LYS A 70 2.19 4.71 0.07
N GLY A 71 1.66 5.80 0.59
CA GLY A 71 1.37 5.96 2.01
C GLY A 71 0.35 4.94 2.50
N ARG A 72 -0.66 4.65 1.69
CA ARG A 72 -1.69 3.64 1.99
C ARG A 72 -1.09 2.23 2.06
N ASN A 73 -0.27 1.83 1.10
CA ASN A 73 0.39 0.52 1.12
C ASN A 73 1.27 0.35 2.36
N THR A 74 2.08 1.38 2.69
CA THR A 74 2.91 1.36 3.90
C THR A 74 2.08 1.26 5.18
N ALA A 75 0.98 2.01 5.29
CA ALA A 75 0.11 1.99 6.46
C ALA A 75 -0.59 0.61 6.65
N LEU A 76 -1.01 -0.02 5.56
CA LEU A 76 -1.63 -1.35 5.60
C LEU A 76 -0.63 -2.43 6.03
N LEU A 77 0.60 -2.37 5.53
CA LEU A 77 1.68 -3.28 5.94
C LEU A 77 2.10 -3.05 7.40
N ALA A 78 2.18 -1.78 7.84
CA ALA A 78 2.43 -1.47 9.24
C ALA A 78 1.34 -2.03 10.17
N LYS A 79 0.06 -1.95 9.76
CA LYS A 79 -1.07 -2.56 10.47
C LYS A 79 -0.94 -4.09 10.53
N LEU A 80 -0.51 -4.73 9.44
CA LEU A 80 -0.27 -6.18 9.41
C LEU A 80 0.85 -6.56 10.39
N ASN A 81 1.96 -5.80 10.37
CA ASN A 81 3.08 -6.00 11.28
C ASN A 81 2.66 -5.85 12.75
N TRP A 82 1.92 -4.79 13.08
CA TRP A 82 1.36 -4.60 14.42
C TRP A 82 0.50 -5.77 14.87
N ARG A 83 -0.38 -6.27 13.99
CA ARG A 83 -1.22 -7.44 14.28
C ARG A 83 -0.39 -8.71 14.47
N LEU A 84 0.70 -8.88 13.74
CA LEU A 84 1.63 -10.02 13.89
C LEU A 84 2.27 -10.04 15.29
N HIS A 85 2.63 -8.86 15.81
CA HIS A 85 3.22 -8.73 17.14
C HIS A 85 2.18 -8.88 18.25
N THR A 86 1.03 -8.24 18.12
CA THR A 86 -0.01 -8.19 19.16
C THR A 86 -0.81 -9.49 19.24
N LYS A 87 -1.16 -10.09 18.10
CA LYS A 87 -1.97 -11.32 18.03
C LYS A 87 -1.11 -12.54 17.70
N GLY A 88 -0.08 -12.78 18.51
CA GLY A 88 0.88 -13.87 18.31
C GLY A 88 0.29 -15.29 18.32
N ASN A 89 -0.90 -15.48 18.88
CA ASN A 89 -1.57 -16.79 18.98
C ASN A 89 -2.47 -17.14 17.79
N ALA A 90 -2.71 -16.19 16.86
CA ALA A 90 -3.52 -16.47 15.69
C ALA A 90 -2.83 -17.50 14.76
N PRO A 91 -3.57 -18.44 14.14
CA PRO A 91 -2.97 -19.49 13.28
C PRO A 91 -2.07 -18.92 12.17
N TRP A 92 -2.51 -17.87 11.49
CA TRP A 92 -1.73 -17.21 10.44
C TRP A 92 -0.42 -16.59 10.96
N SER A 93 -0.45 -16.05 12.18
CA SER A 93 0.73 -15.46 12.83
C SER A 93 1.77 -16.54 13.20
N LYS A 94 1.32 -17.69 13.69
CA LYS A 94 2.19 -18.85 13.98
C LYS A 94 2.87 -19.35 12.70
N VAL A 95 2.12 -19.50 11.63
CA VAL A 95 2.67 -19.94 10.32
C VAL A 95 3.71 -18.95 9.81
N LEU A 96 3.43 -17.64 9.83
CA LEU A 96 4.38 -16.61 9.39
C LEU A 96 5.63 -16.58 10.26
N LYS A 97 5.48 -16.67 11.58
CA LYS A 97 6.62 -16.71 12.51
C LYS A 97 7.48 -17.96 12.30
N LEU A 98 6.88 -19.13 12.19
CA LEU A 98 7.60 -20.38 11.92
C LEU A 98 8.32 -20.34 10.57
N LYS A 99 7.66 -19.86 9.54
CA LYS A 99 8.23 -19.83 8.18
C LYS A 99 9.35 -18.80 8.02
N TYR A 100 9.24 -17.64 8.64
CA TYR A 100 10.15 -16.51 8.38
C TYR A 100 11.04 -16.16 9.58
N CYS A 101 10.57 -16.27 10.82
CA CYS A 101 11.36 -15.88 11.99
C CYS A 101 12.29 -17.00 12.47
N THR A 102 11.87 -18.27 12.42
CA THR A 102 12.71 -19.39 12.85
C THR A 102 13.93 -19.59 11.93
N ARG A 103 13.77 -19.30 10.64
CA ARG A 103 14.85 -19.44 9.66
C ARG A 103 15.93 -18.34 9.77
N GLN A 104 15.62 -17.20 10.39
CA GLN A 104 16.62 -16.16 10.65
C GLN A 104 17.65 -16.52 11.74
N ARG A 105 17.30 -17.39 12.67
CA ARG A 105 18.24 -17.89 13.70
C ARG A 105 19.28 -18.86 13.16
N ILE A 106 19.01 -19.53 12.05
CA ILE A 106 19.86 -20.63 11.56
C ILE A 106 20.90 -20.17 10.52
N ASN A 107 20.71 -19.03 9.81
CA ASN A 107 21.65 -18.66 8.75
C ASN A 107 21.66 -17.16 8.47
N SER A 108 22.55 -16.43 9.11
CA SER A 108 22.85 -15.03 8.78
C SER A 108 23.34 -14.82 7.32
N ARG A 109 23.84 -15.89 6.68
CA ARG A 109 24.28 -15.89 5.27
C ARG A 109 23.15 -15.98 4.24
N ASN A 110 21.93 -16.35 4.63
CA ASN A 110 20.77 -16.50 3.75
C ASN A 110 19.71 -15.37 3.89
N ALA A 111 19.99 -14.33 4.64
CA ALA A 111 19.09 -13.17 4.82
C ALA A 111 18.71 -12.51 3.47
N ALA A 112 19.61 -12.55 2.49
CA ALA A 112 19.38 -12.02 1.15
C ALA A 112 18.29 -12.77 0.35
N ARG A 113 18.15 -14.10 0.56
CA ARG A 113 17.13 -14.92 -0.13
C ARG A 113 15.73 -14.76 0.45
N LEU A 114 15.60 -14.42 1.74
CA LEU A 114 14.31 -14.14 2.39
C LEU A 114 13.72 -12.79 2.00
N SER A 115 14.53 -11.89 1.44
CA SER A 115 14.09 -10.60 0.91
C SER A 115 13.25 -10.70 -0.38
N CYS A 116 13.09 -11.91 -0.94
CA CYS A 116 12.35 -12.10 -2.20
C CYS A 116 10.82 -12.08 -2.04
N PHE A 117 10.30 -12.22 -0.82
CA PHE A 117 8.85 -12.14 -0.61
C PHE A 117 8.41 -10.69 -0.39
N PRO A 118 7.48 -10.18 -1.22
CA PRO A 118 7.02 -8.79 -1.12
C PRO A 118 6.45 -8.42 0.25
N THR A 119 5.72 -9.35 0.87
CA THR A 119 5.14 -9.18 2.20
C THR A 119 6.20 -8.99 3.28
N TRP A 120 7.29 -9.74 3.20
CA TRP A 120 8.37 -9.66 4.20
C TRP A 120 9.16 -8.35 4.11
N LYS A 121 9.36 -7.83 2.90
CA LYS A 121 10.01 -6.52 2.70
C LYS A 121 9.21 -5.38 3.33
N GLY A 122 7.88 -5.50 3.33
CA GLY A 122 7.01 -4.49 3.92
C GLY A 122 6.90 -4.56 5.45
N LEU A 123 7.37 -5.66 6.07
CA LEU A 123 7.33 -5.87 7.53
C LEU A 123 8.64 -5.48 8.24
N ARG A 124 9.66 -5.10 7.51
CA ARG A 124 10.95 -4.63 8.00
C ARG A 124 10.96 -3.11 8.08
#